data_e42df211e5eea622f318f6e4fe6f50d6
#
_entry.id   e42df211e5eea622f318f6e4fe6f50d6
#
_cell.length_a   1.000
_cell.length_b   1.000
_cell.length_c   1.000
_cell.angle_alpha   90.00
_cell.angle_beta   90.00
_cell.angle_gamma   90.00
#
_symmetry.space_group_name_H-M   'P 1'
#
loop_
_entity.id
_entity.type
_entity.pdbx_description
1 polymer ?
#
loop_
_entity_poly.entity_id
_entity_poly.type
_entity_poly.pdbx_seq_one_letter_code
_entity_poly.pdbx_strand_id
1 'polypeptide(L)'
;MKGETEMKEMLGTIKENALNELSQITKLDDLEQIRVKYLGKKGELTQVLRGMGGLSPEERPIIGQLANEVREIIENEIERIRGKLKVEAKNEKLKSEKIDISMPGKDIEKGHRHPLIGVMEELENIFMSMGFSIVQGPEVETVYNNFDALNSPENHPSRDPSDTFYITDDILLRTHTSPVQIRAMKQSKPPLRIVSAGRTFRFDDVDDTHSPMFHQLEGLVVDKNITMANLKHTIDMFIKELFGSDMKTRFRPHYFPFTEPSAEVDVSCLKCMGKGCEACNGTGWSMELLGCGMVHPNVLRNCGIDPEVYSGFAFGLGVDRIAMVKYGINNIRLLFENDMRFLNQF
;
A
#
# COMPACT_ATOMS: atom_id res chain seq x y z
N MET A 1 81.24 -43.85 5.98
CA MET A 1 81.58 -42.70 5.10
C MET A 1 81.00 -42.77 3.68
N LYS A 2 81.15 -43.88 2.88
CA LYS A 2 80.49 -43.90 1.56
C LYS A 2 78.94 -43.86 1.57
N GLY A 3 78.35 -44.62 2.47
CA GLY A 3 76.83 -44.68 2.53
C GLY A 3 76.17 -43.43 3.05
N GLU A 4 76.80 -42.67 3.94
CA GLU A 4 76.30 -41.40 4.49
C GLU A 4 76.28 -40.28 3.40
N THR A 5 77.33 -40.15 2.63
CA THR A 5 77.49 -39.19 1.57
C THR A 5 76.45 -39.43 0.47
N GLU A 6 76.27 -40.69 0.06
CA GLU A 6 75.30 -41.08 -0.96
C GLU A 6 73.83 -40.80 -0.54
N MET A 7 73.49 -41.07 0.74
CA MET A 7 72.11 -40.70 1.25
C MET A 7 71.89 -39.21 1.38
N LYS A 8 72.94 -38.43 1.73
CA LYS A 8 72.80 -36.96 1.76
C LYS A 8 72.54 -36.39 0.38
N GLU A 9 73.25 -36.90 -0.64
CA GLU A 9 73.05 -36.52 -2.03
C GLU A 9 71.64 -36.91 -2.53
N MET A 10 71.17 -38.12 -2.17
CA MET A 10 69.82 -38.56 -2.53
C MET A 10 68.74 -37.66 -1.89
N LEU A 11 68.86 -37.30 -0.60
CA LEU A 11 67.94 -36.39 0.04
C LEU A 11 67.97 -35.01 -0.58
N GLY A 12 69.09 -34.47 -0.96
CA GLY A 12 69.23 -33.21 -1.71
C GLY A 12 68.54 -33.26 -3.06
N THR A 13 68.74 -34.33 -3.81
CA THR A 13 68.08 -34.53 -5.12
C THR A 13 66.58 -34.66 -4.99
N ILE A 14 66.06 -35.40 -3.97
CA ILE A 14 64.64 -35.50 -3.69
C ILE A 14 64.01 -34.11 -3.35
N LYS A 15 64.71 -33.31 -2.53
CA LYS A 15 64.30 -31.95 -2.21
C LYS A 15 64.17 -31.07 -3.44
N GLU A 16 65.22 -31.04 -4.27
CA GLU A 16 65.29 -30.24 -5.50
C GLU A 16 64.17 -30.65 -6.49
N ASN A 17 64.04 -31.95 -6.75
CA ASN A 17 62.99 -32.45 -7.63
C ASN A 17 61.58 -32.14 -7.12
N ALA A 18 61.36 -32.36 -5.83
CA ALA A 18 60.06 -32.04 -5.23
C ALA A 18 59.70 -30.53 -5.34
N LEU A 19 60.63 -29.63 -5.05
CA LEU A 19 60.42 -28.19 -5.15
C LEU A 19 60.21 -27.74 -6.62
N ASN A 20 60.94 -28.33 -7.58
CA ASN A 20 60.75 -28.05 -9.00
C ASN A 20 59.39 -28.51 -9.50
N GLU A 21 58.93 -29.71 -9.15
CA GLU A 21 57.64 -30.20 -9.54
C GLU A 21 56.54 -29.38 -8.87
N LEU A 22 56.68 -29.04 -7.59
CA LEU A 22 55.74 -28.18 -6.86
C LEU A 22 55.59 -26.80 -7.49
N SER A 23 56.67 -26.23 -8.04
CA SER A 23 56.63 -24.90 -8.68
C SER A 23 55.80 -24.85 -9.96
N GLN A 24 55.55 -26.00 -10.61
CA GLN A 24 54.81 -26.12 -11.87
C GLN A 24 53.32 -26.47 -11.67
N ILE A 25 52.86 -26.65 -10.43
CA ILE A 25 51.50 -27.07 -10.13
C ILE A 25 50.50 -25.93 -10.31
N THR A 26 49.42 -26.23 -11.01
CA THR A 26 48.28 -25.33 -11.26
C THR A 26 46.95 -25.88 -10.77
N LYS A 27 46.88 -27.15 -10.31
CA LYS A 27 45.65 -27.79 -9.84
C LYS A 27 45.84 -28.49 -8.49
N LEU A 28 44.80 -28.49 -7.68
CA LEU A 28 44.82 -29.13 -6.34
C LEU A 28 45.01 -30.65 -6.42
N ASP A 29 44.47 -31.32 -7.45
CA ASP A 29 44.59 -32.77 -7.61
C ASP A 29 46.06 -33.19 -7.91
N ASP A 30 46.75 -32.39 -8.71
CA ASP A 30 48.15 -32.61 -9.02
C ASP A 30 49.04 -32.41 -7.77
N LEU A 31 48.69 -31.49 -6.90
CA LEU A 31 49.38 -31.25 -5.62
C LEU A 31 49.28 -32.46 -4.69
N GLU A 32 48.12 -33.13 -4.64
CA GLU A 32 47.96 -34.34 -3.83
C GLU A 32 48.74 -35.53 -4.41
N GLN A 33 48.85 -35.62 -5.74
CA GLN A 33 49.68 -36.65 -6.36
C GLN A 33 51.19 -36.49 -6.00
N ILE A 34 51.69 -35.24 -6.05
CA ILE A 34 53.08 -34.97 -5.64
C ILE A 34 53.30 -35.26 -4.15
N ARG A 35 52.35 -34.87 -3.30
CA ARG A 35 52.40 -35.20 -1.87
C ARG A 35 52.53 -36.72 -1.64
N VAL A 36 51.73 -37.52 -2.35
CA VAL A 36 51.79 -38.97 -2.24
C VAL A 36 53.10 -39.52 -2.81
N LYS A 37 53.61 -38.95 -3.94
CA LYS A 37 54.85 -39.35 -4.57
C LYS A 37 56.06 -39.20 -3.63
N TYR A 38 56.17 -38.05 -2.97
CA TYR A 38 57.35 -37.80 -2.10
C TYR A 38 57.13 -38.18 -0.63
N LEU A 39 55.98 -37.93 -0.05
CA LEU A 39 55.71 -38.08 1.38
C LEU A 39 54.78 -39.25 1.74
N GLY A 40 54.25 -39.96 0.73
CA GLY A 40 53.38 -41.10 0.94
C GLY A 40 54.06 -42.31 1.62
N LYS A 41 53.29 -43.32 2.01
CA LYS A 41 53.82 -44.57 2.66
C LYS A 41 54.84 -45.30 1.81
N LYS A 42 54.78 -45.16 0.50
CA LYS A 42 55.74 -45.71 -0.50
C LYS A 42 56.50 -44.58 -1.24
N GLY A 43 56.39 -43.34 -0.72
CA GLY A 43 57.04 -42.17 -1.34
C GLY A 43 58.56 -42.22 -1.27
N GLU A 44 59.17 -41.43 -2.15
CA GLU A 44 60.62 -41.42 -2.31
C GLU A 44 61.38 -41.15 -1.01
N LEU A 45 60.93 -40.16 -0.23
CA LEU A 45 61.50 -39.83 1.09
C LEU A 45 61.36 -41.01 2.08
N THR A 46 60.22 -41.69 2.06
CA THR A 46 60.02 -42.86 2.93
C THR A 46 60.86 -44.05 2.56
N GLN A 47 61.21 -44.21 1.26
CA GLN A 47 62.09 -45.26 0.82
C GLN A 47 63.55 -45.04 1.28
N VAL A 48 64.03 -43.79 1.23
CA VAL A 48 65.36 -43.44 1.76
C VAL A 48 65.44 -43.69 3.25
N LEU A 49 64.35 -43.30 4.05
CA LEU A 49 64.30 -43.58 5.45
C LEU A 49 64.31 -45.08 5.80
N ARG A 50 63.73 -45.95 4.96
CA ARG A 50 63.74 -47.40 5.14
C ARG A 50 65.15 -47.97 4.86
N GLY A 51 65.91 -47.34 3.97
CA GLY A 51 67.30 -47.73 3.64
C GLY A 51 68.30 -47.43 4.77
N MET A 52 67.95 -46.60 5.74
CA MET A 52 68.82 -46.25 6.89
C MET A 52 69.23 -47.43 7.76
N GLY A 53 68.60 -48.62 7.60
CA GLY A 53 68.94 -49.82 8.34
C GLY A 53 70.34 -50.29 8.14
N GLY A 54 71.03 -49.92 7.02
CA GLY A 54 72.39 -50.25 6.70
C GLY A 54 73.47 -49.30 7.25
N LEU A 55 73.09 -48.18 7.89
CA LEU A 55 73.98 -47.18 8.46
C LEU A 55 74.44 -47.49 9.84
N SER A 56 75.64 -46.95 10.23
CA SER A 56 76.12 -47.04 11.62
C SER A 56 75.20 -46.33 12.62
N PRO A 57 75.28 -46.74 13.92
CA PRO A 57 74.43 -46.09 14.98
C PRO A 57 74.69 -44.57 15.13
N GLU A 58 75.85 -44.08 14.74
CA GLU A 58 76.25 -42.68 14.82
C GLU A 58 75.73 -41.86 13.63
N GLU A 59 75.62 -42.48 12.43
CA GLU A 59 75.15 -41.83 11.18
C GLU A 59 73.64 -41.74 11.08
N ARG A 60 72.91 -42.66 11.68
CA ARG A 60 71.43 -42.70 11.63
C ARG A 60 70.71 -41.43 12.18
N PRO A 61 71.15 -40.83 13.29
CA PRO A 61 70.53 -39.60 13.78
C PRO A 61 70.69 -38.42 12.82
N ILE A 62 71.85 -38.31 12.20
CA ILE A 62 72.22 -37.19 11.24
C ILE A 62 71.34 -37.29 10.00
N ILE A 63 71.24 -38.46 9.39
CA ILE A 63 70.42 -38.66 8.19
C ILE A 63 68.90 -38.54 8.54
N GLY A 64 68.49 -39.04 9.72
CA GLY A 64 67.14 -38.91 10.21
C GLY A 64 66.71 -37.42 10.39
N GLN A 65 67.59 -36.61 10.95
CA GLN A 65 67.35 -35.16 11.11
C GLN A 65 67.24 -34.48 9.76
N LEU A 66 68.16 -34.73 8.81
CA LEU A 66 68.14 -34.18 7.45
C LEU A 66 66.94 -34.64 6.66
N ALA A 67 66.50 -35.88 6.79
CA ALA A 67 65.29 -36.36 6.15
C ALA A 67 64.01 -35.65 6.73
N ASN A 68 64.00 -35.37 8.05
CA ASN A 68 62.90 -34.58 8.67
C ASN A 68 62.89 -33.12 8.21
N GLU A 69 64.06 -32.49 8.08
CA GLU A 69 64.19 -31.14 7.50
C GLU A 69 63.66 -31.07 6.05
N VAL A 70 64.07 -32.05 5.23
CA VAL A 70 63.55 -32.14 3.85
C VAL A 70 62.04 -32.35 3.82
N ARG A 71 61.51 -33.18 4.68
CA ARG A 71 60.08 -33.41 4.82
C ARG A 71 59.34 -32.12 5.16
N GLU A 72 59.83 -31.42 6.18
CA GLU A 72 59.21 -30.14 6.64
C GLU A 72 59.23 -29.09 5.52
N ILE A 73 60.31 -28.98 4.78
CA ILE A 73 60.40 -28.05 3.62
C ILE A 73 59.35 -28.39 2.58
N ILE A 74 59.22 -29.68 2.21
CA ILE A 74 58.23 -30.11 1.21
C ILE A 74 56.80 -29.92 1.72
N GLU A 75 56.51 -30.25 2.99
CA GLU A 75 55.19 -30.08 3.60
C GLU A 75 54.78 -28.58 3.65
N ASN A 76 55.71 -27.73 4.05
CA ASN A 76 55.47 -26.27 4.10
C ASN A 76 55.17 -25.69 2.72
N GLU A 77 55.94 -26.13 1.69
CA GLU A 77 55.72 -25.66 0.33
C GLU A 77 54.39 -26.17 -0.27
N ILE A 78 54.00 -27.42 0.04
CA ILE A 78 52.70 -27.96 -0.33
C ILE A 78 51.55 -27.14 0.31
N GLU A 79 51.65 -26.81 1.58
CA GLU A 79 50.62 -26.00 2.25
C GLU A 79 50.57 -24.56 1.70
N ARG A 80 51.71 -23.95 1.38
CA ARG A 80 51.77 -22.64 0.74
C ARG A 80 51.07 -22.64 -0.61
N ILE A 81 51.36 -23.63 -1.49
CA ILE A 81 50.73 -23.74 -2.80
C ILE A 81 49.27 -24.10 -2.69
N ARG A 82 48.87 -24.96 -1.76
CA ARG A 82 47.47 -25.30 -1.46
C ARG A 82 46.65 -24.06 -1.06
N GLY A 83 47.23 -23.23 -0.21
CA GLY A 83 46.59 -21.96 0.20
C GLY A 83 46.39 -21.05 -1.00
N LYS A 84 47.41 -20.88 -1.85
CA LYS A 84 47.35 -20.06 -3.07
C LYS A 84 46.29 -20.58 -4.05
N LEU A 85 46.29 -21.84 -4.38
CA LEU A 85 45.36 -22.46 -5.34
C LEU A 85 43.90 -22.40 -4.81
N LYS A 86 43.65 -22.55 -3.49
CA LYS A 86 42.32 -22.38 -2.89
C LYS A 86 41.81 -20.97 -3.04
N VAL A 87 42.65 -19.95 -2.84
CA VAL A 87 42.27 -18.55 -3.01
C VAL A 87 41.99 -18.25 -4.49
N GLU A 88 42.83 -18.74 -5.40
CA GLU A 88 42.61 -18.57 -6.84
C GLU A 88 41.29 -19.22 -7.30
N ALA A 89 41.06 -20.48 -6.90
CA ALA A 89 39.82 -21.19 -7.21
C ALA A 89 38.55 -20.46 -6.65
N LYS A 90 38.67 -19.94 -5.44
CA LYS A 90 37.60 -19.12 -4.85
C LYS A 90 37.35 -17.85 -5.65
N ASN A 91 38.38 -17.13 -6.05
CA ASN A 91 38.28 -15.91 -6.82
C ASN A 91 37.70 -16.16 -8.23
N GLU A 92 38.11 -17.25 -8.88
CA GLU A 92 37.52 -17.66 -10.17
C GLU A 92 36.04 -17.98 -10.04
N LYS A 93 35.65 -18.71 -9.00
CA LYS A 93 34.25 -18.98 -8.69
C LYS A 93 33.47 -17.70 -8.48
N LEU A 94 33.97 -16.77 -7.64
CA LEU A 94 33.33 -15.46 -7.41
C LEU A 94 33.21 -14.63 -8.69
N LYS A 95 34.16 -14.70 -9.59
CA LYS A 95 34.07 -14.02 -10.89
C LYS A 95 33.03 -14.65 -11.81
N SER A 96 32.93 -15.98 -11.84
CA SER A 96 31.91 -16.68 -12.64
C SER A 96 30.50 -16.53 -12.11
N GLU A 97 30.36 -16.33 -10.81
CA GLU A 97 29.03 -16.09 -10.12
C GLU A 97 28.65 -14.62 -10.09
N LYS A 98 29.40 -13.71 -10.72
CA LYS A 98 29.09 -12.29 -10.78
C LYS A 98 27.77 -12.07 -11.51
N ILE A 99 26.78 -11.54 -10.78
CA ILE A 99 25.46 -11.18 -11.31
C ILE A 99 25.51 -9.70 -11.73
N ASP A 100 24.94 -9.39 -12.89
CA ASP A 100 24.74 -8.02 -13.31
C ASP A 100 23.56 -7.41 -12.54
N ILE A 101 23.88 -6.60 -11.53
CA ILE A 101 22.89 -5.91 -10.69
C ILE A 101 22.30 -4.66 -11.36
N SER A 102 22.79 -4.28 -12.55
CA SER A 102 22.22 -3.15 -13.30
C SER A 102 20.99 -3.56 -14.12
N MET A 103 20.75 -4.85 -14.30
CA MET A 103 19.53 -5.34 -14.92
C MET A 103 18.33 -5.07 -14.01
N PRO A 104 17.23 -4.45 -14.52
CA PRO A 104 16.04 -4.26 -13.72
C PRO A 104 15.47 -5.60 -13.25
N GLY A 105 15.05 -5.65 -12.00
CA GLY A 105 14.32 -6.79 -11.46
C GLY A 105 12.94 -6.93 -12.11
N LYS A 106 12.23 -7.99 -11.81
CA LYS A 106 10.83 -8.13 -12.19
C LYS A 106 10.02 -7.10 -11.40
N ASP A 107 9.32 -6.20 -12.11
CA ASP A 107 8.41 -5.25 -11.47
C ASP A 107 7.29 -6.01 -10.76
N ILE A 108 7.10 -5.66 -9.49
CA ILE A 108 5.96 -6.15 -8.71
C ILE A 108 4.84 -5.13 -8.91
N GLU A 109 3.76 -5.55 -9.55
CA GLU A 109 2.55 -4.73 -9.65
C GLU A 109 2.04 -4.42 -8.24
N LYS A 110 2.01 -3.15 -7.90
CA LYS A 110 1.43 -2.68 -6.64
C LYS A 110 -0.06 -2.44 -6.85
N GLY A 111 -0.88 -2.98 -5.98
CA GLY A 111 -2.31 -2.65 -5.96
C GLY A 111 -2.51 -1.17 -5.57
N HIS A 112 -3.51 -0.54 -6.15
CA HIS A 112 -3.92 0.82 -5.88
C HIS A 112 -5.32 0.86 -5.29
N ARG A 113 -5.62 1.90 -4.51
CA ARG A 113 -7.00 2.13 -4.05
C ARG A 113 -7.83 2.68 -5.20
N HIS A 114 -9.07 2.21 -5.29
CA HIS A 114 -10.02 2.80 -6.24
C HIS A 114 -10.19 4.31 -5.92
N PRO A 115 -10.16 5.23 -6.91
CA PRO A 115 -10.18 6.67 -6.68
C PRO A 115 -11.41 7.12 -5.88
N LEU A 116 -12.57 6.52 -6.12
CA LEU A 116 -13.79 6.80 -5.37
C LEU A 116 -13.67 6.43 -3.88
N ILE A 117 -13.11 5.27 -3.58
CA ILE A 117 -12.88 4.85 -2.19
C ILE A 117 -11.88 5.78 -1.49
N GLY A 118 -10.82 6.20 -2.19
CA GLY A 118 -9.85 7.16 -1.67
C GLY A 118 -10.51 8.49 -1.30
N VAL A 119 -11.40 9.02 -2.15
CA VAL A 119 -12.16 10.24 -1.86
C VAL A 119 -13.13 10.03 -0.70
N MET A 120 -13.84 8.92 -0.65
CA MET A 120 -14.77 8.63 0.45
C MET A 120 -14.07 8.59 1.80
N GLU A 121 -12.93 7.89 1.89
CA GLU A 121 -12.09 7.85 3.10
C GLU A 121 -11.57 9.25 3.50
N GLU A 122 -11.18 10.07 2.53
CA GLU A 122 -10.75 11.45 2.78
C GLU A 122 -11.87 12.31 3.37
N LEU A 123 -13.06 12.24 2.79
CA LEU A 123 -14.25 12.94 3.30
C LEU A 123 -14.61 12.50 4.71
N GLU A 124 -14.62 11.20 4.98
CA GLU A 124 -14.85 10.65 6.31
C GLU A 124 -13.80 11.13 7.31
N ASN A 125 -12.51 11.14 6.93
CA ASN A 125 -11.42 11.61 7.78
C ASN A 125 -11.56 13.11 8.12
N ILE A 126 -11.96 13.96 7.17
CA ILE A 126 -12.21 15.37 7.42
C ILE A 126 -13.31 15.52 8.47
N PHE A 127 -14.45 14.85 8.31
CA PHE A 127 -15.53 14.93 9.29
C PHE A 127 -15.17 14.32 10.66
N MET A 128 -14.41 13.23 10.69
CA MET A 128 -13.88 12.68 11.95
C MET A 128 -13.00 13.70 12.69
N SER A 129 -12.14 14.44 11.97
CA SER A 129 -11.32 15.51 12.56
C SER A 129 -12.15 16.65 13.15
N MET A 130 -13.36 16.85 12.61
CA MET A 130 -14.35 17.81 13.11
C MET A 130 -15.25 17.25 14.23
N GLY A 131 -14.98 16.03 14.71
CA GLY A 131 -15.68 15.38 15.81
C GLY A 131 -16.97 14.63 15.42
N PHE A 132 -17.12 14.24 14.15
CA PHE A 132 -18.19 13.36 13.72
C PHE A 132 -17.80 11.89 13.90
N SER A 133 -18.80 11.05 14.18
CA SER A 133 -18.66 9.59 14.20
C SER A 133 -19.22 9.01 12.90
N ILE A 134 -18.53 8.01 12.34
CA ILE A 134 -18.99 7.32 11.14
C ILE A 134 -20.04 6.28 11.55
N VAL A 135 -21.18 6.28 10.87
CA VAL A 135 -22.27 5.33 11.06
C VAL A 135 -22.64 4.71 9.72
N GLN A 136 -22.88 3.42 9.72
CA GLN A 136 -23.29 2.69 8.52
C GLN A 136 -24.74 2.19 8.64
N GLY A 137 -25.37 2.00 7.48
CA GLY A 137 -26.73 1.45 7.40
C GLY A 137 -26.91 0.57 6.15
N PRO A 138 -27.99 -0.20 6.09
CA PRO A 138 -28.28 -1.11 4.99
C PRO A 138 -28.63 -0.35 3.70
N GLU A 139 -28.32 -0.95 2.56
CA GLU A 139 -28.71 -0.45 1.22
C GLU A 139 -30.17 -0.78 0.89
N VAL A 140 -30.62 -1.94 1.36
CA VAL A 140 -32.04 -2.34 1.30
C VAL A 140 -32.75 -1.78 2.52
N GLU A 141 -33.74 -0.91 2.30
CA GLU A 141 -34.35 -0.12 3.35
C GLU A 141 -35.88 -0.18 3.29
N THR A 142 -36.51 0.19 4.38
CA THR A 142 -37.98 0.32 4.42
C THR A 142 -38.41 1.65 3.81
N VAL A 143 -39.57 1.63 3.15
CA VAL A 143 -40.25 2.85 2.67
C VAL A 143 -40.40 3.86 3.80
N TYR A 144 -40.79 3.39 5.01
CA TYR A 144 -40.91 4.23 6.19
C TYR A 144 -39.63 5.03 6.51
N ASN A 145 -38.47 4.37 6.58
CA ASN A 145 -37.22 5.07 6.93
C ASN A 145 -36.69 5.95 5.77
N ASN A 146 -36.94 5.52 4.51
CA ASN A 146 -36.45 6.27 3.35
C ASN A 146 -37.32 7.51 3.02
N PHE A 147 -38.61 7.50 3.40
CA PHE A 147 -39.56 8.56 3.05
C PHE A 147 -40.40 9.09 4.25
N ASP A 148 -41.19 8.24 4.89
CA ASP A 148 -42.16 8.68 5.88
C ASP A 148 -41.52 9.36 7.10
N ALA A 149 -40.49 8.70 7.66
CA ALA A 149 -39.73 9.22 8.79
C ALA A 149 -38.96 10.52 8.44
N LEU A 150 -38.66 10.72 7.16
CA LEU A 150 -38.01 11.92 6.61
C LEU A 150 -39.00 12.99 6.16
N ASN A 151 -40.28 12.93 6.62
CA ASN A 151 -41.30 13.90 6.32
C ASN A 151 -41.58 14.07 4.80
N SER A 152 -41.27 13.08 3.98
CA SER A 152 -41.59 13.08 2.56
C SER A 152 -43.05 12.66 2.37
N PRO A 153 -43.91 13.47 1.76
CA PRO A 153 -45.34 13.15 1.61
C PRO A 153 -45.55 12.00 0.61
N GLU A 154 -46.68 11.28 0.72
CA GLU A 154 -46.99 10.12 -0.14
C GLU A 154 -46.98 10.44 -1.63
N ASN A 155 -47.39 11.65 -2.00
CA ASN A 155 -47.45 12.12 -3.39
C ASN A 155 -46.17 12.83 -3.85
N HIS A 156 -45.05 12.69 -3.13
CA HIS A 156 -43.77 13.29 -3.54
C HIS A 156 -43.24 12.58 -4.80
N PRO A 157 -42.79 13.33 -5.82
CA PRO A 157 -42.29 12.71 -7.08
C PRO A 157 -41.21 11.67 -6.89
N SER A 158 -40.30 11.84 -5.96
CA SER A 158 -39.22 10.88 -5.67
C SER A 158 -39.71 9.52 -5.16
N ARG A 159 -41.01 9.38 -4.83
CA ARG A 159 -41.59 8.08 -4.48
C ARG A 159 -42.15 7.32 -5.68
N ASP A 160 -42.17 7.95 -6.85
CA ASP A 160 -42.62 7.29 -8.07
C ASP A 160 -41.72 6.11 -8.42
N PRO A 161 -42.27 4.95 -8.84
CA PRO A 161 -41.48 3.82 -9.32
C PRO A 161 -40.60 4.15 -10.52
N SER A 162 -40.83 5.26 -11.22
CA SER A 162 -39.91 5.75 -12.25
C SER A 162 -38.62 6.34 -11.70
N ASP A 163 -38.56 6.72 -10.41
CA ASP A 163 -37.39 7.33 -9.75
C ASP A 163 -36.78 6.42 -8.67
N THR A 164 -37.53 5.45 -8.16
CA THR A 164 -37.13 4.60 -7.01
C THR A 164 -37.24 3.12 -7.33
N PHE A 165 -36.20 2.35 -6.99
CA PHE A 165 -36.19 0.89 -7.12
C PHE A 165 -36.89 0.23 -5.92
N TYR A 166 -38.13 -0.18 -6.09
CA TYR A 166 -38.89 -0.96 -5.11
C TYR A 166 -38.62 -2.46 -5.27
N ILE A 167 -38.43 -3.16 -4.14
CA ILE A 167 -38.32 -4.61 -4.06
C ILE A 167 -39.71 -5.21 -3.73
N THR A 168 -40.40 -4.57 -2.80
CA THR A 168 -41.82 -4.82 -2.45
C THR A 168 -42.48 -3.46 -2.14
N ASP A 169 -43.77 -3.47 -1.84
CA ASP A 169 -44.50 -2.24 -1.48
C ASP A 169 -43.91 -1.52 -0.27
N ASP A 170 -43.24 -2.26 0.65
CA ASP A 170 -42.65 -1.74 1.88
C ASP A 170 -41.14 -1.65 1.89
N ILE A 171 -40.47 -2.23 0.88
CA ILE A 171 -39.00 -2.37 0.83
C ILE A 171 -38.46 -1.85 -0.50
N LEU A 172 -37.39 -1.08 -0.44
CA LEU A 172 -36.74 -0.46 -1.61
C LEU A 172 -35.21 -0.45 -1.49
N LEU A 173 -34.52 -0.11 -2.56
CA LEU A 173 -33.14 0.32 -2.52
C LEU A 173 -33.09 1.80 -2.13
N ARG A 174 -32.33 2.16 -1.10
CA ARG A 174 -32.29 3.53 -0.56
C ARG A 174 -31.90 4.54 -1.65
N THR A 175 -32.67 5.63 -1.75
CA THR A 175 -32.44 6.70 -2.74
C THR A 175 -31.44 7.76 -2.27
N HIS A 176 -31.10 7.75 -1.00
CA HIS A 176 -30.10 8.60 -0.32
C HIS A 176 -29.63 7.90 0.96
N THR A 177 -28.61 8.42 1.61
CA THR A 177 -28.08 7.85 2.86
C THR A 177 -28.85 8.35 4.11
N SER A 178 -29.82 9.24 3.97
CA SER A 178 -30.62 9.80 5.07
C SER A 178 -31.33 8.78 5.97
N PRO A 179 -31.77 7.59 5.51
CA PRO A 179 -32.31 6.56 6.41
C PRO A 179 -31.35 6.18 7.55
N VAL A 180 -30.04 6.29 7.35
CA VAL A 180 -29.06 6.04 8.41
C VAL A 180 -29.18 7.07 9.53
N GLN A 181 -29.52 8.33 9.20
CA GLN A 181 -29.79 9.37 10.19
C GLN A 181 -31.01 9.00 11.06
N ILE A 182 -32.10 8.51 10.45
CA ILE A 182 -33.29 8.02 11.16
C ILE A 182 -32.92 6.85 12.09
N ARG A 183 -32.17 5.90 11.62
CA ARG A 183 -31.71 4.75 12.42
C ARG A 183 -30.88 5.21 13.62
N ALA A 184 -29.92 6.10 13.40
CA ALA A 184 -29.04 6.65 14.44
C ALA A 184 -29.86 7.43 15.51
N MET A 185 -30.79 8.30 15.08
CA MET A 185 -31.66 9.06 15.99
C MET A 185 -32.61 8.18 16.81
N LYS A 186 -33.04 7.02 16.26
CA LYS A 186 -33.87 6.05 17.01
C LYS A 186 -33.05 5.23 18.00
N GLN A 187 -31.77 4.98 17.71
CA GLN A 187 -30.91 4.15 18.55
C GLN A 187 -30.20 4.92 19.66
N SER A 188 -29.96 6.22 19.46
CA SER A 188 -29.14 7.04 20.36
C SER A 188 -29.84 8.37 20.66
N LYS A 189 -29.62 8.86 21.88
CA LYS A 189 -30.16 10.19 22.30
C LYS A 189 -29.15 11.29 21.93
N PRO A 190 -29.63 12.52 21.64
CA PRO A 190 -28.74 13.68 21.50
C PRO A 190 -27.85 13.90 22.75
N PRO A 191 -26.59 14.42 22.57
CA PRO A 191 -26.09 15.00 21.34
C PRO A 191 -25.65 13.96 20.30
N LEU A 192 -25.97 14.21 19.03
CA LEU A 192 -25.56 13.37 17.89
C LEU A 192 -24.74 14.21 16.92
N ARG A 193 -23.64 13.65 16.46
CA ARG A 193 -22.82 14.22 15.41
C ARG A 193 -22.28 13.06 14.59
N ILE A 194 -22.91 12.78 13.46
CA ILE A 194 -22.65 11.59 12.66
C ILE A 194 -22.49 11.92 11.19
N VAL A 195 -21.71 11.10 10.48
CA VAL A 195 -21.66 11.03 9.02
C VAL A 195 -21.90 9.60 8.57
N SER A 196 -22.51 9.45 7.41
CA SER A 196 -22.72 8.16 6.76
C SER A 196 -22.41 8.28 5.29
N ALA A 197 -21.48 7.47 4.80
CA ALA A 197 -21.16 7.31 3.39
C ALA A 197 -21.68 5.96 2.88
N GLY A 198 -22.06 5.90 1.61
CA GLY A 198 -22.45 4.64 1.00
C GLY A 198 -23.17 4.79 -0.33
N ARG A 199 -23.47 3.63 -0.93
CA ARG A 199 -24.19 3.54 -2.20
C ARG A 199 -25.64 3.94 -2.05
N THR A 200 -26.16 4.61 -3.07
CA THR A 200 -27.55 5.02 -3.23
C THR A 200 -28.02 4.67 -4.63
N PHE A 201 -29.32 4.54 -4.82
CA PHE A 201 -29.90 4.00 -6.03
C PHE A 201 -31.08 4.87 -6.47
N ARG A 202 -31.06 5.31 -7.74
CA ARG A 202 -32.15 6.05 -8.37
C ARG A 202 -32.35 5.51 -9.78
N PHE A 203 -33.56 5.57 -10.27
CA PHE A 203 -33.89 5.11 -11.62
C PHE A 203 -33.54 6.20 -12.67
N ASP A 204 -32.27 6.62 -12.66
CA ASP A 204 -31.77 7.63 -13.59
C ASP A 204 -31.23 6.96 -14.86
N ASP A 205 -31.42 7.63 -16.00
CA ASP A 205 -30.77 7.25 -17.25
C ASP A 205 -29.25 7.42 -17.14
N VAL A 206 -28.52 6.48 -17.73
CA VAL A 206 -27.03 6.50 -17.72
C VAL A 206 -26.51 7.51 -18.72
N ASP A 207 -25.86 8.57 -18.21
CA ASP A 207 -25.14 9.55 -19.02
C ASP A 207 -23.72 9.81 -18.50
N ASP A 208 -23.07 10.90 -18.90
CA ASP A 208 -21.71 11.24 -18.45
C ASP A 208 -21.66 11.69 -16.98
N THR A 209 -22.80 12.04 -16.38
CA THR A 209 -22.93 12.63 -15.04
C THR A 209 -23.87 11.87 -14.11
N HIS A 210 -24.71 11.00 -14.66
CA HIS A 210 -25.69 10.21 -13.90
C HIS A 210 -25.46 8.72 -14.04
N SER A 211 -25.67 8.02 -12.94
CA SER A 211 -25.64 6.56 -12.83
C SER A 211 -26.75 6.09 -11.90
N PRO A 212 -27.45 4.99 -12.22
CA PRO A 212 -28.49 4.43 -11.34
C PRO A 212 -27.97 4.00 -9.96
N MET A 213 -26.68 3.79 -9.84
CA MET A 213 -25.98 3.57 -8.57
C MET A 213 -24.85 4.59 -8.47
N PHE A 214 -24.81 5.33 -7.37
CA PHE A 214 -23.79 6.32 -7.05
C PHE A 214 -23.54 6.38 -5.54
N HIS A 215 -22.60 7.17 -5.08
CA HIS A 215 -22.26 7.26 -3.66
C HIS A 215 -22.60 8.63 -3.09
N GLN A 216 -23.20 8.62 -1.90
CA GLN A 216 -23.43 9.83 -1.13
C GLN A 216 -22.73 9.75 0.23
N LEU A 217 -22.35 10.92 0.72
CA LEU A 217 -22.01 11.13 2.13
C LEU A 217 -22.98 12.15 2.70
N GLU A 218 -23.62 11.80 3.81
CA GLU A 218 -24.52 12.69 4.54
C GLU A 218 -24.09 12.84 5.99
N GLY A 219 -24.27 14.03 6.52
CA GLY A 219 -23.98 14.35 7.90
C GLY A 219 -25.20 14.88 8.65
N LEU A 220 -25.27 14.57 9.94
CA LEU A 220 -26.31 15.02 10.87
C LEU A 220 -25.69 15.51 12.16
N VAL A 221 -26.16 16.66 12.63
CA VAL A 221 -25.91 17.13 13.99
C VAL A 221 -27.23 17.41 14.66
N VAL A 222 -27.46 16.86 15.86
CA VAL A 222 -28.66 17.15 16.70
C VAL A 222 -28.18 17.41 18.13
N ASP A 223 -28.43 18.60 18.62
CA ASP A 223 -28.10 19.01 19.99
C ASP A 223 -29.02 20.16 20.40
N LYS A 224 -28.84 20.68 21.62
CA LYS A 224 -29.51 21.89 22.07
C LYS A 224 -28.96 23.12 21.36
N ASN A 225 -29.86 24.02 20.97
CA ASN A 225 -29.52 25.34 20.41
C ASN A 225 -28.67 25.28 19.12
N ILE A 226 -28.82 24.27 18.32
CA ILE A 226 -28.17 24.20 17.00
C ILE A 226 -28.89 25.20 16.06
N THR A 227 -28.07 25.96 15.31
CA THR A 227 -28.54 27.03 14.43
C THR A 227 -28.04 26.90 13.01
N MET A 228 -28.64 27.65 12.08
CA MET A 228 -28.13 27.76 10.70
C MET A 228 -26.70 28.32 10.63
N ALA A 229 -26.28 29.11 11.61
CA ALA A 229 -24.89 29.58 11.68
C ALA A 229 -23.93 28.45 11.96
N ASN A 230 -24.28 27.46 12.77
CA ASN A 230 -23.48 26.25 13.02
C ASN A 230 -23.37 25.41 11.74
N LEU A 231 -24.46 25.23 10.99
CA LEU A 231 -24.43 24.56 9.69
C LEU A 231 -23.47 25.27 8.72
N LYS A 232 -23.64 26.58 8.53
CA LYS A 232 -22.80 27.38 7.63
C LYS A 232 -21.32 27.27 7.99
N HIS A 233 -21.00 27.36 9.27
CA HIS A 233 -19.62 27.23 9.74
C HIS A 233 -19.04 25.83 9.47
N THR A 234 -19.82 24.78 9.76
CA THR A 234 -19.41 23.39 9.49
C THR A 234 -19.11 23.16 8.01
N ILE A 235 -19.99 23.63 7.13
CA ILE A 235 -19.80 23.49 5.68
C ILE A 235 -18.61 24.34 5.18
N ASP A 236 -18.45 25.56 5.66
CA ASP A 236 -17.33 26.43 5.26
C ASP A 236 -15.97 25.83 5.69
N MET A 237 -15.89 25.28 6.89
CA MET A 237 -14.70 24.56 7.35
C MET A 237 -14.42 23.32 6.48
N PHE A 238 -15.43 22.50 6.23
CA PHE A 238 -15.31 21.32 5.39
C PHE A 238 -14.78 21.67 3.97
N ILE A 239 -15.36 22.69 3.34
CA ILE A 239 -14.97 23.13 1.99
C ILE A 239 -13.52 23.63 1.96
N LYS A 240 -13.11 24.38 2.98
CA LYS A 240 -11.74 24.88 3.11
C LYS A 240 -10.71 23.75 3.34
N GLU A 241 -11.08 22.76 4.13
CA GLU A 241 -10.22 21.60 4.37
C GLU A 241 -10.07 20.75 3.09
N LEU A 242 -11.17 20.53 2.36
CA LEU A 242 -11.18 19.70 1.15
C LEU A 242 -10.51 20.36 -0.04
N PHE A 243 -10.76 21.67 -0.28
CA PHE A 243 -10.37 22.37 -1.52
C PHE A 243 -9.40 23.53 -1.30
N GLY A 244 -9.04 23.83 -0.05
CA GLY A 244 -8.10 24.88 0.32
C GLY A 244 -8.75 26.14 0.94
N SER A 245 -7.95 26.87 1.70
CA SER A 245 -8.39 27.99 2.55
C SER A 245 -9.05 29.15 1.80
N ASP A 246 -8.73 29.33 0.50
CA ASP A 246 -9.22 30.45 -0.31
C ASP A 246 -10.62 30.22 -0.90
N MET A 247 -11.16 29.02 -0.70
CA MET A 247 -12.47 28.65 -1.20
C MET A 247 -13.60 29.41 -0.47
N LYS A 248 -14.58 29.83 -1.26
CA LYS A 248 -15.77 30.52 -0.76
C LYS A 248 -17.01 29.68 -1.01
N THR A 249 -17.96 29.79 -0.08
CA THR A 249 -19.26 29.12 -0.14
C THR A 249 -20.37 30.14 -0.42
N ARG A 250 -21.39 29.72 -1.15
CA ARG A 250 -22.61 30.50 -1.40
C ARG A 250 -23.81 29.60 -1.16
N PHE A 251 -24.68 30.00 -0.23
CA PHE A 251 -25.90 29.29 0.11
C PHE A 251 -27.07 29.90 -0.70
N ARG A 252 -27.75 29.05 -1.46
CA ARG A 252 -28.97 29.39 -2.19
C ARG A 252 -30.17 28.72 -1.53
N PRO A 253 -31.29 29.42 -1.25
CA PRO A 253 -32.51 28.78 -0.74
C PRO A 253 -32.98 27.67 -1.67
N HIS A 254 -33.37 26.56 -1.09
CA HIS A 254 -33.91 25.37 -1.77
C HIS A 254 -35.01 24.75 -0.88
N TYR A 255 -35.68 23.73 -1.37
CA TYR A 255 -36.68 22.98 -0.63
C TYR A 255 -36.33 21.50 -0.58
N PHE A 256 -36.28 20.97 0.65
CA PHE A 256 -36.26 19.52 0.90
C PHE A 256 -37.32 19.20 1.97
N PRO A 257 -38.08 18.09 1.84
CA PRO A 257 -39.15 17.78 2.79
C PRO A 257 -38.68 17.53 4.23
N PHE A 258 -37.41 17.09 4.37
CA PHE A 258 -36.82 16.72 5.65
C PHE A 258 -36.00 17.84 6.32
N THR A 259 -35.87 19.01 5.70
CA THR A 259 -35.23 20.20 6.29
C THR A 259 -36.02 21.48 6.07
N GLU A 260 -35.97 22.40 7.07
CA GLU A 260 -36.59 23.72 7.02
C GLU A 260 -35.86 24.69 7.99
N PRO A 261 -35.18 25.74 7.53
CA PRO A 261 -34.94 26.11 6.14
C PRO A 261 -33.92 25.18 5.47
N SER A 262 -34.04 25.10 4.14
CA SER A 262 -33.14 24.30 3.29
C SER A 262 -32.34 25.20 2.37
N ALA A 263 -31.14 24.72 1.97
CA ALA A 263 -30.29 25.42 1.02
C ALA A 263 -29.47 24.43 0.19
N GLU A 264 -29.11 24.83 -1.01
CA GLU A 264 -28.02 24.28 -1.80
C GLU A 264 -26.78 25.13 -1.60
N VAL A 265 -25.61 24.50 -1.68
CA VAL A 265 -24.34 25.17 -1.51
C VAL A 265 -23.52 25.07 -2.78
N ASP A 266 -23.18 26.24 -3.35
CA ASP A 266 -22.19 26.38 -4.38
C ASP A 266 -20.83 26.72 -3.77
N VAL A 267 -19.77 26.31 -4.46
CA VAL A 267 -18.39 26.67 -4.10
C VAL A 267 -17.78 27.53 -5.20
N SER A 268 -16.79 28.37 -4.86
CA SER A 268 -16.03 29.08 -5.88
C SER A 268 -15.40 28.11 -6.86
N CYS A 269 -15.41 28.46 -8.14
CA CYS A 269 -14.90 27.59 -9.21
C CYS A 269 -13.44 27.21 -8.96
N LEU A 270 -13.15 25.92 -8.88
CA LEU A 270 -11.81 25.39 -8.61
C LEU A 270 -10.77 25.74 -9.68
N LYS A 271 -11.19 25.95 -10.95
CA LYS A 271 -10.28 26.33 -12.03
C LYS A 271 -9.87 27.80 -11.98
N CYS A 272 -10.80 28.70 -11.69
CA CYS A 272 -10.54 30.14 -11.74
C CYS A 272 -10.56 30.83 -10.37
N MET A 273 -10.76 30.11 -9.30
CA MET A 273 -10.82 30.61 -7.91
C MET A 273 -11.80 31.80 -7.76
N GLY A 274 -12.96 31.70 -8.42
CA GLY A 274 -14.02 32.69 -8.35
C GLY A 274 -13.91 33.87 -9.34
N LYS A 275 -12.90 33.88 -10.21
CA LYS A 275 -12.68 34.99 -11.16
C LYS A 275 -13.61 34.97 -12.42
N GLY A 276 -14.20 33.80 -12.68
CA GLY A 276 -14.96 33.55 -13.90
C GLY A 276 -14.09 32.96 -15.01
N CYS A 277 -14.49 31.82 -15.56
CA CYS A 277 -13.85 31.15 -16.70
C CYS A 277 -14.87 30.35 -17.49
N GLU A 278 -14.45 29.77 -18.61
CA GLU A 278 -15.30 28.95 -19.47
C GLU A 278 -15.93 27.77 -18.69
N ALA A 279 -15.17 27.09 -17.82
CA ALA A 279 -15.66 25.96 -17.05
C ALA A 279 -16.80 26.30 -16.06
N CYS A 280 -16.91 27.53 -15.63
CA CYS A 280 -18.00 28.03 -14.79
C CYS A 280 -18.94 29.01 -15.53
N ASN A 281 -18.91 29.03 -16.86
CA ASN A 281 -19.68 29.93 -17.73
C ASN A 281 -19.59 31.39 -17.28
N GLY A 282 -18.39 31.83 -16.89
CA GLY A 282 -18.14 33.20 -16.44
C GLY A 282 -18.65 33.57 -15.06
N THR A 283 -19.37 32.67 -14.37
CA THR A 283 -20.04 32.98 -13.10
C THR A 283 -19.08 33.04 -11.90
N GLY A 284 -17.91 32.38 -11.97
CA GLY A 284 -16.99 32.23 -10.86
C GLY A 284 -17.41 31.15 -9.85
N TRP A 285 -18.56 30.48 -10.05
CA TRP A 285 -19.10 29.48 -9.14
C TRP A 285 -19.22 28.11 -9.80
N SER A 286 -18.87 27.05 -9.07
CA SER A 286 -19.24 25.68 -9.38
C SER A 286 -20.63 25.43 -8.82
N MET A 287 -21.55 24.99 -9.66
CA MET A 287 -22.95 24.80 -9.28
C MET A 287 -23.10 23.57 -8.39
N GLU A 288 -23.94 23.70 -7.35
CA GLU A 288 -24.48 22.65 -6.51
C GLU A 288 -23.51 21.53 -6.11
N LEU A 289 -22.73 21.79 -5.07
CA LEU A 289 -21.86 20.76 -4.51
C LEU A 289 -22.60 19.86 -3.53
N LEU A 290 -23.48 20.45 -2.71
CA LEU A 290 -24.24 19.75 -1.67
C LEU A 290 -25.58 20.43 -1.34
N GLY A 291 -26.54 19.63 -0.87
CA GLY A 291 -27.76 20.10 -0.23
C GLY A 291 -27.62 20.10 1.29
N CYS A 292 -28.28 21.04 1.97
CA CYS A 292 -28.26 21.11 3.43
C CYS A 292 -29.48 21.85 4.01
N GLY A 293 -29.67 21.76 5.32
CA GLY A 293 -30.71 22.52 6.01
C GLY A 293 -30.83 22.18 7.49
N MET A 294 -31.70 22.91 8.17
CA MET A 294 -32.07 22.59 9.56
C MET A 294 -33.02 21.40 9.52
N VAL A 295 -32.82 20.42 10.39
CA VAL A 295 -33.68 19.23 10.45
C VAL A 295 -35.12 19.62 10.75
N HIS A 296 -36.04 19.17 9.91
CA HIS A 296 -37.48 19.49 10.08
C HIS A 296 -37.99 18.91 11.42
N PRO A 297 -38.83 19.69 12.20
CA PRO A 297 -39.33 19.23 13.48
C PRO A 297 -40.07 17.89 13.45
N ASN A 298 -40.76 17.57 12.34
CA ASN A 298 -41.44 16.28 12.18
C ASN A 298 -40.46 15.12 12.11
N VAL A 299 -39.29 15.30 11.51
CA VAL A 299 -38.23 14.26 11.47
C VAL A 299 -37.73 13.94 12.87
N LEU A 300 -37.53 14.97 13.71
CA LEU A 300 -37.16 14.77 15.12
C LEU A 300 -38.26 14.02 15.89
N ARG A 301 -39.55 14.43 15.71
CA ARG A 301 -40.71 13.77 16.36
C ARG A 301 -40.84 12.32 15.93
N ASN A 302 -40.63 12.01 14.64
CA ASN A 302 -40.69 10.65 14.10
C ASN A 302 -39.59 9.73 14.68
N CYS A 303 -38.53 10.34 15.20
CA CYS A 303 -37.43 9.65 15.88
C CYS A 303 -37.53 9.68 17.41
N GLY A 304 -38.61 10.25 17.98
CA GLY A 304 -38.83 10.35 19.43
C GLY A 304 -37.97 11.42 20.11
N ILE A 305 -37.50 12.42 19.36
CA ILE A 305 -36.70 13.55 19.84
C ILE A 305 -37.63 14.78 19.93
N ASP A 306 -37.62 15.45 21.08
CA ASP A 306 -38.44 16.65 21.29
C ASP A 306 -37.84 17.86 20.56
N PRO A 307 -38.54 18.43 19.54
CA PRO A 307 -38.04 19.57 18.79
C PRO A 307 -38.10 20.91 19.55
N GLU A 308 -38.80 20.97 20.69
CA GLU A 308 -38.80 22.16 21.57
C GLU A 308 -37.49 22.22 22.41
N VAL A 309 -36.80 21.07 22.59
CA VAL A 309 -35.56 20.98 23.36
C VAL A 309 -34.36 20.89 22.46
N TYR A 310 -34.48 20.18 21.33
CA TYR A 310 -33.40 19.89 20.43
C TYR A 310 -33.63 20.46 19.04
N SER A 311 -32.55 20.90 18.42
CA SER A 311 -32.54 21.32 17.04
C SER A 311 -31.36 20.62 16.33
N GLY A 312 -31.33 20.61 15.02
CA GLY A 312 -30.26 19.97 14.28
C GLY A 312 -30.10 20.50 12.87
N PHE A 313 -29.03 20.15 12.22
CA PHE A 313 -28.86 20.34 10.80
C PHE A 313 -28.38 19.06 10.12
N ALA A 314 -28.69 18.95 8.84
CA ALA A 314 -28.20 17.89 7.98
C ALA A 314 -27.63 18.46 6.68
N PHE A 315 -26.74 17.70 6.06
CA PHE A 315 -26.18 17.99 4.73
C PHE A 315 -25.90 16.70 4.00
N GLY A 316 -25.91 16.75 2.65
CA GLY A 316 -25.61 15.59 1.81
C GLY A 316 -24.92 15.99 0.53
N LEU A 317 -23.92 15.22 0.11
CA LEU A 317 -23.12 15.44 -1.08
C LEU A 317 -22.89 14.15 -1.87
N GLY A 318 -22.75 14.28 -3.20
CA GLY A 318 -22.38 13.18 -4.09
C GLY A 318 -20.86 12.97 -4.09
N VAL A 319 -20.41 11.80 -3.62
CA VAL A 319 -18.98 11.47 -3.53
C VAL A 319 -18.37 11.33 -4.93
N ASP A 320 -19.11 10.72 -5.86
CA ASP A 320 -18.70 10.53 -7.26
C ASP A 320 -18.40 11.87 -7.93
N ARG A 321 -19.25 12.87 -7.72
CA ARG A 321 -19.05 14.22 -8.28
C ARG A 321 -17.79 14.87 -7.72
N ILE A 322 -17.50 14.69 -6.43
CA ILE A 322 -16.25 15.19 -5.83
C ILE A 322 -15.04 14.48 -6.44
N ALA A 323 -15.12 13.16 -6.61
CA ALA A 323 -14.06 12.38 -7.25
C ALA A 323 -13.80 12.84 -8.69
N MET A 324 -14.88 13.04 -9.46
CA MET A 324 -14.78 13.55 -10.84
C MET A 324 -14.10 14.92 -10.89
N VAL A 325 -14.48 15.83 -10.02
CA VAL A 325 -13.90 17.18 -9.97
C VAL A 325 -12.44 17.13 -9.51
N LYS A 326 -12.14 16.36 -8.47
CA LYS A 326 -10.80 16.25 -7.89
C LYS A 326 -9.78 15.66 -8.86
N TYR A 327 -10.16 14.64 -9.59
CA TYR A 327 -9.28 13.92 -10.52
C TYR A 327 -9.44 14.34 -11.98
N GLY A 328 -10.34 15.28 -12.28
CA GLY A 328 -10.59 15.71 -13.65
C GLY A 328 -11.26 14.65 -14.53
N ILE A 329 -12.03 13.76 -13.93
CA ILE A 329 -12.77 12.70 -14.61
C ILE A 329 -14.02 13.32 -15.25
N ASN A 330 -14.21 13.16 -16.53
CA ASN A 330 -15.29 13.78 -17.29
C ASN A 330 -16.50 12.86 -17.56
N ASN A 331 -16.42 11.60 -17.17
CA ASN A 331 -17.48 10.61 -17.33
C ASN A 331 -17.57 9.71 -16.11
N ILE A 332 -18.74 9.70 -15.43
CA ILE A 332 -18.98 8.94 -14.21
C ILE A 332 -18.83 7.41 -14.43
N ARG A 333 -19.11 6.92 -15.64
CA ARG A 333 -19.04 5.49 -15.98
C ARG A 333 -17.65 4.92 -15.78
N LEU A 334 -16.60 5.73 -16.00
CA LEU A 334 -15.20 5.31 -15.78
C LEU A 334 -14.93 4.84 -14.33
N LEU A 335 -15.70 5.35 -13.38
CA LEU A 335 -15.61 4.92 -11.97
C LEU A 335 -16.19 3.52 -11.73
N PHE A 336 -16.98 2.97 -12.67
CA PHE A 336 -17.70 1.71 -12.50
C PHE A 336 -17.37 0.64 -13.55
N GLU A 337 -16.70 0.99 -14.65
CA GLU A 337 -16.35 0.06 -15.74
C GLU A 337 -15.19 -0.88 -15.39
N ASN A 338 -14.47 -0.61 -14.31
CA ASN A 338 -13.33 -1.41 -13.84
C ASN A 338 -12.21 -1.59 -14.89
N ASP A 339 -11.99 -0.57 -15.75
CA ASP A 339 -10.91 -0.57 -16.73
C ASP A 339 -9.57 -0.34 -16.04
N MET A 340 -8.67 -1.32 -16.11
CA MET A 340 -7.34 -1.25 -15.50
C MET A 340 -6.49 -0.10 -16.04
N ARG A 341 -6.67 0.32 -17.30
CA ARG A 341 -5.96 1.47 -17.88
C ARG A 341 -6.37 2.79 -17.22
N PHE A 342 -7.62 2.86 -16.76
CA PHE A 342 -8.12 3.98 -15.97
C PHE A 342 -7.65 3.89 -14.53
N LEU A 343 -7.85 2.75 -13.87
CA LEU A 343 -7.53 2.55 -12.46
C LEU A 343 -6.03 2.71 -12.14
N ASN A 344 -5.15 2.33 -13.06
CA ASN A 344 -3.69 2.47 -12.90
C ASN A 344 -3.18 3.92 -12.98
N GLN A 345 -4.06 4.90 -13.17
CA GLN A 345 -3.71 6.33 -13.19
C GLN A 345 -3.72 6.96 -11.77
N PHE A 346 -4.20 6.21 -10.76
CA PHE A 346 -4.44 6.71 -9.40
C PHE A 346 -3.62 6.00 -8.35
#